data_b3ddb4b9a60770a044c5eb4c3d63cf8c
#
_entry.id   b3ddb4b9a60770a044c5eb4c3d63cf8c
#
_cell.length_a   1.000
_cell.length_b   1.000
_cell.length_c   1.000
_cell.angle_alpha   90.00
_cell.angle_beta   90.00
_cell.angle_gamma   90.00
#
_symmetry.space_group_name_H-M   'P 1'
#
loop_
_entity.id
_entity.type
_entity.pdbx_description
1 polymer ?
#
loop_
_entity_poly.entity_id
_entity_poly.type
_entity_poly.pdbx_seq_one_letter_code
_entity_poly.pdbx_strand_id
1 'polypeptide(L)'
;VQGIRTLTYGGVSVQVVIHMPSASVKDALVLYHPTVWFDDRTLPAAENTLDNFKRLLQRDDMLLVSVAYPQQNREIGEGLREAEAALLWVKNEASRALGLSIGRVFIAGHSQGAYIVTRLNTLHQTDGVIANAPGPLDFEYRCLLEERGNAPGSQECGLMVARHGPASANPAPYRRISLLSFTAGFKADALFVQGVGDSAIQMRSWPLFKQSVQACTDCQRPVFLEVAGGHDALFMSFEAREAFNQFIDQRRSR
;
A
#
# COMPACT_ATOMS: atom_id res chain seq x y z
N VAL A 1 -14.73 18.45 0.58
CA VAL A 1 -13.71 19.40 1.00
C VAL A 1 -12.41 18.66 1.25
N GLN A 2 -11.32 19.20 0.73
CA GLN A 2 -10.00 18.58 0.78
C GLN A 2 -9.03 19.47 1.54
N GLY A 3 -8.20 18.90 2.40
CA GLY A 3 -7.24 19.66 3.18
C GLY A 3 -6.05 18.85 3.66
N ILE A 4 -4.96 19.54 3.96
CA ILE A 4 -3.73 18.95 4.50
C ILE A 4 -3.79 19.03 6.03
N ARG A 5 -3.38 17.97 6.69
CA ARG A 5 -3.34 17.90 8.15
C ARG A 5 -2.11 17.09 8.60
N THR A 6 -1.54 17.47 9.73
CA THR A 6 -0.54 16.65 10.41
C THR A 6 -1.23 15.82 11.48
N LEU A 7 -1.08 14.51 11.40
CA LEU A 7 -1.58 13.56 12.40
C LEU A 7 -0.45 13.17 13.33
N THR A 8 -0.77 13.00 14.61
CA THR A 8 0.17 12.46 15.59
C THR A 8 -0.51 11.33 16.36
N TYR A 9 0.13 10.18 16.40
CA TYR A 9 -0.34 9.03 17.17
C TYR A 9 0.87 8.30 17.77
N GLY A 10 0.80 8.03 19.08
CA GLY A 10 1.89 7.35 19.76
C GLY A 10 3.24 8.07 19.66
N GLY A 11 3.25 9.40 19.59
CA GLY A 11 4.46 10.19 19.43
C GLY A 11 5.01 10.25 18.00
N VAL A 12 4.33 9.65 17.03
CA VAL A 12 4.74 9.66 15.61
C VAL A 12 3.84 10.59 14.83
N SER A 13 4.44 11.52 14.08
CA SER A 13 3.72 12.50 13.27
C SER A 13 3.90 12.22 11.78
N VAL A 14 2.84 12.45 11.02
CA VAL A 14 2.84 12.30 9.56
C VAL A 14 1.82 13.26 8.93
N GLN A 15 2.16 13.81 7.77
CA GLN A 15 1.22 14.62 7.00
C GLN A 15 0.27 13.73 6.20
N VAL A 16 -0.97 14.16 6.11
CA VAL A 16 -2.01 13.50 5.30
C VAL A 16 -2.78 14.53 4.50
N VAL A 17 -3.40 14.06 3.42
CA VAL A 17 -4.43 14.80 2.70
C VAL A 17 -5.76 14.15 3.03
N ILE A 18 -6.69 14.92 3.58
CA ILE A 18 -8.02 14.43 3.95
C ILE A 18 -9.04 14.97 2.95
N HIS A 19 -9.89 14.08 2.45
CA HIS A 19 -11.07 14.43 1.68
C HIS A 19 -12.32 14.07 2.49
N MET A 20 -13.07 15.11 2.84
CA MET A 20 -14.37 14.97 3.47
C MET A 20 -15.45 14.89 2.38
N PRO A 21 -16.23 13.80 2.30
CA PRO A 21 -17.27 13.68 1.28
C PRO A 21 -18.43 14.66 1.52
N SER A 22 -19.26 14.85 0.50
CA SER A 22 -20.46 15.69 0.62
C SER A 22 -21.60 14.99 1.36
N ALA A 23 -21.69 13.66 1.23
CA ALA A 23 -22.66 12.88 1.99
C ALA A 23 -22.15 12.63 3.42
N SER A 24 -23.04 12.17 4.30
CA SER A 24 -22.66 11.78 5.66
C SER A 24 -21.63 10.65 5.63
N VAL A 25 -20.53 10.82 6.36
CA VAL A 25 -19.47 9.81 6.46
C VAL A 25 -20.00 8.58 7.19
N LYS A 26 -19.81 7.42 6.56
CA LYS A 26 -20.11 6.11 7.16
C LYS A 26 -18.85 5.32 7.49
N ASP A 27 -17.85 5.38 6.61
CA ASP A 27 -16.63 4.60 6.70
C ASP A 27 -15.43 5.43 6.28
N ALA A 28 -14.22 4.88 6.44
CA ALA A 28 -12.98 5.53 6.03
C ALA A 28 -12.16 4.62 5.12
N LEU A 29 -11.41 5.24 4.22
CA LEU A 29 -10.41 4.60 3.37
C LEU A 29 -9.08 5.33 3.53
N VAL A 30 -8.07 4.65 4.05
CA VAL A 30 -6.72 5.19 4.22
C VAL A 30 -5.87 4.75 3.03
N LEU A 31 -5.19 5.69 2.40
CA LEU A 31 -4.51 5.52 1.13
C LEU A 31 -3.00 5.73 1.28
N TYR A 32 -2.23 4.94 0.54
CA TYR A 32 -0.77 4.97 0.58
C TYR A 32 -0.19 5.07 -0.83
N HIS A 33 0.65 6.08 -1.06
CA HIS A 33 1.17 6.44 -2.37
C HIS A 33 2.28 5.50 -2.85
N PRO A 34 2.57 5.46 -4.17
CA PRO A 34 3.71 4.73 -4.72
C PRO A 34 5.05 5.37 -4.32
N THR A 35 6.14 4.78 -4.77
CA THR A 35 7.50 5.23 -4.48
C THR A 35 7.71 6.69 -4.86
N VAL A 36 8.27 7.46 -3.93
CA VAL A 36 8.92 8.74 -4.18
C VAL A 36 10.34 8.70 -3.62
N TRP A 37 11.25 9.53 -4.13
CA TRP A 37 12.65 9.48 -3.72
C TRP A 37 13.05 10.64 -2.80
N PHE A 38 12.22 11.67 -2.74
CA PHE A 38 12.46 12.86 -1.93
C PHE A 38 11.25 13.17 -1.07
N ASP A 39 11.47 13.59 0.18
CA ASP A 39 10.38 13.84 1.12
C ASP A 39 9.51 15.04 0.74
N ASP A 40 10.02 15.97 -0.07
CA ASP A 40 9.22 17.07 -0.64
C ASP A 40 8.22 16.60 -1.70
N ARG A 41 8.31 15.33 -2.14
CA ARG A 41 7.40 14.74 -3.13
C ARG A 41 6.31 13.86 -2.49
N THR A 42 6.38 13.60 -1.20
CA THR A 42 5.41 12.72 -0.54
C THR A 42 4.01 13.33 -0.50
N LEU A 43 3.89 14.61 -0.20
CA LEU A 43 2.60 15.29 -0.16
C LEU A 43 1.94 15.37 -1.56
N PRO A 44 2.64 15.79 -2.63
CA PRO A 44 2.09 15.68 -3.99
C PRO A 44 1.69 14.25 -4.38
N ALA A 45 2.47 13.25 -3.98
CA ALA A 45 2.14 11.85 -4.24
C ALA A 45 0.88 11.42 -3.50
N ALA A 46 0.73 11.85 -2.25
CA ALA A 46 -0.49 11.58 -1.46
C ALA A 46 -1.72 12.25 -2.09
N GLU A 47 -1.60 13.48 -2.57
CA GLU A 47 -2.67 14.18 -3.27
C GLU A 47 -3.08 13.44 -4.55
N ASN A 48 -2.12 13.04 -5.36
CA ASN A 48 -2.37 12.29 -6.60
C ASN A 48 -3.00 10.93 -6.32
N THR A 49 -2.55 10.23 -5.29
CA THR A 49 -3.12 8.96 -4.85
C THR A 49 -4.57 9.13 -4.41
N LEU A 50 -4.86 10.16 -3.64
CA LEU A 50 -6.22 10.48 -3.23
C LEU A 50 -7.12 10.70 -4.45
N ASP A 51 -6.68 11.49 -5.42
CA ASP A 51 -7.45 11.76 -6.64
C ASP A 51 -7.71 10.50 -7.45
N ASN A 52 -6.72 9.62 -7.58
CA ASN A 52 -6.86 8.35 -8.29
C ASN A 52 -7.90 7.43 -7.64
N PHE A 53 -7.81 7.23 -6.34
CA PHE A 53 -8.76 6.38 -5.61
C PHE A 53 -10.15 7.02 -5.51
N LYS A 54 -10.23 8.35 -5.39
CA LYS A 54 -11.50 9.07 -5.40
C LYS A 54 -12.27 8.86 -6.72
N ARG A 55 -11.56 8.89 -7.86
CA ARG A 55 -12.17 8.59 -9.16
C ARG A 55 -12.61 7.13 -9.30
N LEU A 56 -11.92 6.22 -8.63
CA LEU A 56 -12.22 4.79 -8.66
C LEU A 56 -13.48 4.46 -7.86
N LEU A 57 -13.69 5.13 -6.72
CA LEU A 57 -14.84 4.91 -5.85
C LEU A 57 -16.17 5.27 -6.53
N GLN A 58 -17.16 4.39 -6.36
CA GLN A 58 -18.54 4.60 -6.84
C GLN A 58 -19.47 5.01 -5.70
N ARG A 59 -18.97 5.72 -4.72
CA ARG A 59 -19.72 6.17 -3.54
C ARG A 59 -19.15 7.47 -3.00
N ASP A 60 -19.95 8.19 -2.23
CA ASP A 60 -19.60 9.50 -1.69
C ASP A 60 -19.91 9.58 -0.19
N ASP A 61 -19.62 8.51 0.55
CA ASP A 61 -19.86 8.40 1.99
C ASP A 61 -18.63 7.90 2.76
N MET A 62 -17.46 7.97 2.13
CA MET A 62 -16.20 7.57 2.76
C MET A 62 -15.28 8.77 3.00
N LEU A 63 -14.78 8.87 4.22
CA LEU A 63 -13.64 9.74 4.52
C LEU A 63 -12.40 9.15 3.84
N LEU A 64 -11.70 9.95 3.03
CA LEU A 64 -10.44 9.53 2.43
C LEU A 64 -9.28 10.19 3.17
N VAL A 65 -8.32 9.41 3.61
CA VAL A 65 -7.10 9.89 4.28
C VAL A 65 -5.91 9.37 3.53
N SER A 66 -5.24 10.22 2.76
CA SER A 66 -4.07 9.85 1.97
C SER A 66 -2.79 10.23 2.71
N VAL A 67 -1.94 9.25 2.96
CA VAL A 67 -0.80 9.37 3.86
C VAL A 67 0.46 9.71 3.08
N ALA A 68 1.13 10.81 3.47
CA ALA A 68 2.42 11.23 2.92
C ALA A 68 3.55 10.63 3.75
N TYR A 69 3.70 9.30 3.73
CA TYR A 69 4.73 8.63 4.50
C TYR A 69 6.12 8.89 3.90
N PRO A 70 7.15 9.12 4.74
CA PRO A 70 8.48 9.50 4.26
C PRO A 70 9.25 8.31 3.69
N GLN A 71 10.11 8.60 2.69
CA GLN A 71 10.90 7.57 2.00
C GLN A 71 12.37 7.97 1.77
N GLN A 72 12.70 9.26 1.84
CA GLN A 72 14.06 9.73 1.56
C GLN A 72 15.07 9.18 2.55
N ASN A 73 16.15 8.59 2.04
CA ASN A 73 17.22 7.98 2.84
C ASN A 73 16.72 6.91 3.82
N ARG A 74 15.64 6.23 3.48
CA ARG A 74 15.05 5.16 4.28
C ARG A 74 15.01 3.86 3.49
N GLU A 75 15.31 2.77 4.16
CA GLU A 75 15.07 1.44 3.59
C GLU A 75 13.56 1.23 3.44
N ILE A 76 13.20 0.39 2.47
CA ILE A 76 11.81 0.01 2.28
C ILE A 76 11.30 -0.62 3.58
N GLY A 77 10.17 -0.12 4.07
CA GLY A 77 9.59 -0.54 5.33
C GLY A 77 9.91 0.37 6.52
N GLU A 78 10.93 1.21 6.46
CA GLU A 78 11.17 2.19 7.54
C GLU A 78 10.05 3.23 7.64
N GLY A 79 9.37 3.54 6.52
CA GLY A 79 8.17 4.41 6.50
C GLY A 79 6.91 3.76 7.07
N LEU A 80 6.96 2.48 7.42
CA LEU A 80 5.83 1.75 8.00
C LEU A 80 5.40 2.37 9.35
N ARG A 81 6.32 2.94 10.10
CA ARG A 81 6.04 3.59 11.38
C ARG A 81 5.05 4.76 11.23
N GLU A 82 5.28 5.62 10.26
CA GLU A 82 4.41 6.76 9.97
C GLU A 82 3.10 6.29 9.30
N ALA A 83 3.18 5.31 8.42
CA ALA A 83 2.01 4.69 7.80
C ALA A 83 1.09 4.07 8.84
N GLU A 84 1.65 3.37 9.82
CA GLU A 84 0.93 2.77 10.96
C GLU A 84 0.29 3.85 11.83
N ALA A 85 1.02 4.92 12.15
CA ALA A 85 0.49 6.01 12.97
C ALA A 85 -0.77 6.62 12.35
N ALA A 86 -0.78 6.83 11.04
CA ALA A 86 -1.96 7.35 10.34
C ALA A 86 -3.14 6.37 10.42
N LEU A 87 -2.92 5.08 10.21
CA LEU A 87 -3.98 4.08 10.33
C LEU A 87 -4.57 4.06 11.75
N LEU A 88 -3.73 4.02 12.77
CA LEU A 88 -4.16 3.98 14.17
C LEU A 88 -4.90 5.27 14.57
N TRP A 89 -4.47 6.41 14.05
CA TRP A 89 -5.20 7.65 14.26
C TRP A 89 -6.61 7.58 13.66
N VAL A 90 -6.75 7.07 12.45
CA VAL A 90 -8.06 6.91 11.81
C VAL A 90 -8.94 5.95 12.61
N LYS A 91 -8.40 4.82 13.05
CA LYS A 91 -9.15 3.83 13.83
C LYS A 91 -9.59 4.34 15.21
N ASN A 92 -8.74 5.09 15.88
CA ASN A 92 -8.92 5.40 17.30
C ASN A 92 -9.28 6.86 17.60
N GLU A 93 -8.96 7.81 16.71
CA GLU A 93 -9.07 9.24 16.99
C GLU A 93 -9.94 10.01 16.00
N ALA A 94 -10.05 9.57 14.74
CA ALA A 94 -10.66 10.35 13.68
C ALA A 94 -12.13 10.71 13.97
N SER A 95 -12.91 9.78 14.49
CA SER A 95 -14.32 10.02 14.79
C SER A 95 -14.48 11.20 15.76
N ARG A 96 -13.70 11.19 16.83
CA ARG A 96 -13.73 12.27 17.83
C ARG A 96 -13.13 13.57 17.26
N ALA A 97 -11.96 13.48 16.62
CA ALA A 97 -11.24 14.65 16.14
C ALA A 97 -11.99 15.40 15.02
N LEU A 98 -12.77 14.69 14.21
CA LEU A 98 -13.48 15.24 13.07
C LEU A 98 -15.00 15.36 13.30
N GLY A 99 -15.50 14.93 14.47
CA GLY A 99 -16.92 14.94 14.77
C GLY A 99 -17.73 13.99 13.88
N LEU A 100 -17.18 12.80 13.61
CA LEU A 100 -17.77 11.81 12.72
C LEU A 100 -18.11 10.53 13.47
N SER A 101 -18.89 9.67 12.81
CA SER A 101 -19.18 8.31 13.28
C SER A 101 -18.69 7.33 12.20
N ILE A 102 -17.41 6.95 12.29
CA ILE A 102 -16.78 6.04 11.33
C ILE A 102 -17.05 4.61 11.77
N GLY A 103 -17.72 3.84 10.89
CA GLY A 103 -18.07 2.45 11.16
C GLY A 103 -16.94 1.48 10.81
N ARG A 104 -16.44 1.54 9.58
CA ARG A 104 -15.42 0.62 9.07
C ARG A 104 -14.23 1.38 8.53
N VAL A 105 -13.05 0.73 8.58
CA VAL A 105 -11.81 1.30 8.07
C VAL A 105 -11.17 0.34 7.09
N PHE A 106 -11.02 0.79 5.86
CA PHE A 106 -10.31 0.09 4.79
C PHE A 106 -8.97 0.76 4.53
N ILE A 107 -7.99 0.01 4.04
CA ILE A 107 -6.71 0.56 3.58
C ILE A 107 -6.44 0.12 2.14
N ALA A 108 -5.86 1.01 1.35
CA ALA A 108 -5.53 0.73 -0.03
C ALA A 108 -4.22 1.42 -0.43
N GLY A 109 -3.49 0.81 -1.35
CA GLY A 109 -2.24 1.36 -1.85
C GLY A 109 -1.88 0.87 -3.24
N HIS A 110 -1.00 1.62 -3.88
CA HIS A 110 -0.46 1.32 -5.20
C HIS A 110 1.06 1.20 -5.13
N SER A 111 1.61 0.17 -5.77
CA SER A 111 3.06 -0.06 -5.86
C SER A 111 3.69 -0.21 -4.46
N GLN A 112 4.58 0.68 -4.03
CA GLN A 112 5.10 0.64 -2.66
C GLN A 112 4.00 0.89 -1.62
N GLY A 113 3.00 1.70 -1.95
CA GLY A 113 1.81 1.84 -1.09
C GLY A 113 1.08 0.52 -0.90
N ALA A 114 1.03 -0.32 -1.92
CA ALA A 114 0.48 -1.67 -1.83
C ALA A 114 1.36 -2.60 -0.96
N TYR A 115 2.67 -2.43 -1.01
CA TYR A 115 3.60 -3.07 -0.08
C TYR A 115 3.29 -2.67 1.37
N ILE A 116 3.10 -1.38 1.61
CA ILE A 116 2.77 -0.85 2.94
C ILE A 116 1.48 -1.46 3.48
N VAL A 117 0.38 -1.44 2.71
CA VAL A 117 -0.91 -1.98 3.20
C VAL A 117 -0.86 -3.49 3.42
N THR A 118 -0.09 -4.21 2.62
CA THR A 118 0.10 -5.65 2.81
C THR A 118 0.85 -5.93 4.13
N ARG A 119 1.88 -5.16 4.43
CA ARG A 119 2.59 -5.26 5.70
C ARG A 119 1.72 -4.84 6.89
N LEU A 120 0.95 -3.77 6.76
CA LEU A 120 0.01 -3.35 7.82
C LEU A 120 -1.03 -4.44 8.10
N ASN A 121 -1.42 -5.22 7.10
CA ASN A 121 -2.34 -6.34 7.26
C ASN A 121 -1.79 -7.49 8.12
N THR A 122 -0.48 -7.57 8.29
CA THR A 122 0.13 -8.53 9.23
C THR A 122 0.16 -8.02 10.67
N LEU A 123 -0.07 -6.72 10.87
CA LEU A 123 0.07 -6.04 12.16
C LEU A 123 -1.27 -5.62 12.76
N HIS A 124 -2.21 -5.18 11.94
CA HIS A 124 -3.46 -4.58 12.41
C HIS A 124 -4.68 -5.14 11.68
N GLN A 125 -5.76 -5.30 12.42
CA GLN A 125 -7.05 -5.65 11.84
C GLN A 125 -7.70 -4.41 11.23
N THR A 126 -8.20 -4.56 10.00
CA THR A 126 -9.04 -3.58 9.29
C THR A 126 -10.25 -4.31 8.72
N ASP A 127 -11.13 -3.58 8.05
CA ASP A 127 -12.28 -4.18 7.39
C ASP A 127 -11.98 -4.67 5.97
N GLY A 128 -10.81 -4.34 5.45
CA GLY A 128 -10.33 -4.85 4.17
C GLY A 128 -9.11 -4.10 3.67
N VAL A 129 -8.31 -4.80 2.87
CA VAL A 129 -7.06 -4.30 2.30
C VAL A 129 -7.09 -4.44 0.79
N ILE A 130 -6.77 -3.37 0.07
CA ILE A 130 -6.66 -3.39 -1.39
C ILE A 130 -5.24 -3.00 -1.80
N ALA A 131 -4.57 -3.89 -2.54
CA ALA A 131 -3.18 -3.73 -2.93
C ALA A 131 -3.03 -3.91 -4.44
N ASN A 132 -2.70 -2.81 -5.15
CA ASN A 132 -2.44 -2.87 -6.59
C ASN A 132 -0.96 -2.89 -6.88
N ALA A 133 -0.51 -3.90 -7.62
CA ALA A 133 0.88 -4.08 -8.05
C ALA A 133 1.87 -3.95 -6.87
N PRO A 134 1.72 -4.73 -5.80
CA PRO A 134 2.54 -4.57 -4.60
C PRO A 134 4.01 -4.87 -4.90
N GLY A 135 4.89 -4.04 -4.37
CA GLY A 135 6.32 -4.24 -4.54
C GLY A 135 7.16 -3.37 -3.60
N PRO A 136 8.43 -3.77 -3.36
CA PRO A 136 9.12 -4.90 -4.00
C PRO A 136 8.66 -6.26 -3.47
N LEU A 137 8.41 -7.19 -4.39
CA LEU A 137 8.07 -8.56 -4.04
C LEU A 137 9.32 -9.35 -3.63
N ASP A 138 10.33 -9.35 -4.51
CA ASP A 138 11.64 -9.97 -4.28
C ASP A 138 12.73 -8.91 -4.46
N PHE A 139 13.13 -8.28 -3.38
CA PHE A 139 14.07 -7.17 -3.43
C PHE A 139 15.51 -7.62 -3.65
N GLU A 140 15.84 -8.81 -3.18
CA GLU A 140 17.15 -9.43 -3.49
C GLU A 140 17.33 -9.58 -5.01
N TYR A 141 16.34 -10.16 -5.66
CA TYR A 141 16.37 -10.36 -7.11
C TYR A 141 16.49 -9.02 -7.85
N ARG A 142 15.69 -8.02 -7.46
CA ARG A 142 15.75 -6.68 -8.02
C ARG A 142 17.15 -6.08 -7.94
N CYS A 143 17.74 -6.09 -6.77
CA CYS A 143 19.05 -5.47 -6.55
C CYS A 143 20.20 -6.29 -7.17
N LEU A 144 20.07 -7.61 -7.27
CA LEU A 144 21.02 -8.44 -8.01
C LEU A 144 21.03 -8.08 -9.51
N LEU A 145 19.88 -7.81 -10.11
CA LEU A 145 19.81 -7.36 -11.51
C LEU A 145 20.52 -6.01 -11.69
N GLU A 146 20.34 -5.08 -10.74
CA GLU A 146 21.03 -3.78 -10.79
C GLU A 146 22.55 -3.93 -10.67
N GLU A 147 23.03 -4.80 -9.78
CA GLU A 147 24.46 -5.11 -9.65
C GLU A 147 25.07 -5.64 -10.93
N ARG A 148 24.31 -6.43 -11.68
CA ARG A 148 24.76 -7.07 -12.93
C ARG A 148 24.60 -6.18 -14.17
N GLY A 149 24.07 -4.97 -13.99
CA GLY A 149 23.76 -4.07 -15.09
C GLY A 149 22.56 -4.50 -15.94
N ASN A 150 21.70 -5.38 -15.42
CA ASN A 150 20.52 -5.91 -16.11
C ASN A 150 19.23 -5.17 -15.75
N ALA A 151 19.31 -4.14 -14.92
CA ALA A 151 18.23 -3.23 -14.60
C ALA A 151 18.82 -1.84 -14.31
N PRO A 152 18.03 -0.75 -14.54
CA PRO A 152 18.47 0.60 -14.17
C PRO A 152 18.66 0.71 -12.67
N GLY A 153 19.68 1.45 -12.22
CA GLY A 153 19.95 1.70 -10.81
C GLY A 153 18.79 2.44 -10.15
N SER A 154 18.47 2.07 -8.91
CA SER A 154 17.46 2.70 -8.08
C SER A 154 18.07 3.26 -6.80
N GLN A 155 17.42 4.26 -6.21
CA GLN A 155 17.84 4.78 -4.90
C GLN A 155 17.67 3.73 -3.80
N GLU A 156 16.63 2.92 -3.88
CA GLU A 156 16.36 1.87 -2.89
C GLU A 156 17.50 0.85 -2.83
N CYS A 157 17.93 0.31 -3.98
CA CYS A 157 19.06 -0.62 -4.02
C CYS A 157 20.37 0.06 -3.65
N GLY A 158 20.59 1.30 -4.12
CA GLY A 158 21.79 2.07 -3.80
C GLY A 158 21.96 2.31 -2.30
N LEU A 159 20.89 2.65 -1.60
CA LEU A 159 20.89 2.81 -0.15
C LEU A 159 21.24 1.51 0.57
N MET A 160 20.68 0.40 0.12
CA MET A 160 20.95 -0.93 0.69
C MET A 160 22.41 -1.32 0.50
N VAL A 161 22.97 -1.08 -0.69
CA VAL A 161 24.40 -1.35 -0.95
C VAL A 161 25.28 -0.51 -0.05
N ALA A 162 24.95 0.77 0.12
CA ALA A 162 25.72 1.66 0.99
C ALA A 162 25.70 1.23 2.46
N ARG A 163 24.58 0.70 2.94
CA ARG A 163 24.41 0.29 4.35
C ARG A 163 24.86 -1.15 4.63
N HIS A 164 24.64 -2.07 3.69
CA HIS A 164 24.76 -3.51 3.94
C HIS A 164 25.73 -4.23 2.98
N GLY A 165 26.26 -3.53 1.99
CA GLY A 165 27.00 -4.15 0.90
C GLY A 165 26.05 -4.72 -0.19
N PRO A 166 26.61 -5.20 -1.30
CA PRO A 166 25.80 -5.71 -2.41
C PRO A 166 25.01 -6.96 -2.02
N ALA A 167 23.86 -7.15 -2.65
CA ALA A 167 22.96 -8.28 -2.38
C ALA A 167 23.63 -9.63 -2.60
N SER A 168 24.54 -9.72 -3.58
CA SER A 168 25.34 -10.93 -3.85
C SER A 168 26.24 -11.34 -2.70
N ALA A 169 26.73 -10.37 -1.91
CA ALA A 169 27.61 -10.60 -0.78
C ALA A 169 26.84 -10.72 0.54
N ASN A 170 25.71 -10.00 0.68
CA ASN A 170 24.92 -9.96 1.91
C ASN A 170 23.41 -9.95 1.58
N PRO A 171 22.84 -11.10 1.23
CA PRO A 171 21.43 -11.15 0.80
C PRO A 171 20.41 -10.97 1.92
N ALA A 172 20.75 -11.24 3.18
CA ALA A 172 19.81 -11.28 4.29
C ALA A 172 19.01 -9.98 4.49
N PRO A 173 19.60 -8.77 4.48
CA PRO A 173 18.82 -7.53 4.61
C PRO A 173 17.81 -7.34 3.46
N TYR A 174 18.18 -7.75 2.24
CA TYR A 174 17.32 -7.63 1.05
C TYR A 174 16.12 -8.58 1.13
N ARG A 175 16.34 -9.81 1.58
CA ARG A 175 15.27 -10.80 1.80
C ARG A 175 14.32 -10.34 2.90
N ARG A 176 14.86 -9.78 3.96
CA ARG A 176 14.09 -9.35 5.14
C ARG A 176 13.02 -8.33 4.80
N ILE A 177 13.29 -7.40 3.88
CA ILE A 177 12.34 -6.37 3.48
C ILE A 177 11.52 -6.73 2.25
N SER A 178 11.79 -7.86 1.59
CA SER A 178 10.99 -8.34 0.47
C SER A 178 9.57 -8.71 0.90
N LEU A 179 8.56 -8.36 0.11
CA LEU A 179 7.18 -8.68 0.47
C LEU A 179 6.93 -10.19 0.53
N LEU A 180 7.73 -10.99 -0.18
CA LEU A 180 7.72 -12.46 -0.08
C LEU A 180 7.98 -12.96 1.36
N SER A 181 8.57 -12.14 2.22
CA SER A 181 8.76 -12.48 3.64
C SER A 181 7.53 -12.17 4.51
N PHE A 182 6.46 -11.61 3.94
CA PHE A 182 5.27 -11.14 4.65
C PHE A 182 3.99 -11.69 4.01
N THR A 183 3.93 -13.00 3.79
CA THR A 183 2.82 -13.67 3.11
C THR A 183 1.93 -14.50 4.05
N ALA A 184 2.02 -14.26 5.35
CA ALA A 184 1.27 -14.97 6.37
C ALA A 184 0.68 -14.01 7.41
N GLY A 185 -0.28 -14.47 8.19
CA GLY A 185 -0.84 -13.71 9.31
C GLY A 185 -1.68 -12.50 8.90
N PHE A 186 -2.28 -12.49 7.72
CA PHE A 186 -3.15 -11.39 7.29
C PHE A 186 -4.41 -11.33 8.16
N LYS A 187 -4.63 -10.18 8.80
CA LYS A 187 -5.71 -10.00 9.77
C LYS A 187 -7.04 -9.57 9.15
N ALA A 188 -7.02 -9.16 7.88
CA ALA A 188 -8.22 -8.79 7.12
C ALA A 188 -8.19 -9.44 5.73
N ASP A 189 -9.38 -9.55 5.13
CA ASP A 189 -9.51 -9.92 3.72
C ASP A 189 -8.73 -8.92 2.86
N ALA A 190 -8.10 -9.42 1.81
CA ALA A 190 -7.29 -8.60 0.92
C ALA A 190 -7.66 -8.83 -0.55
N LEU A 191 -7.75 -7.74 -1.30
CA LEU A 191 -7.83 -7.78 -2.76
C LEU A 191 -6.49 -7.36 -3.33
N PHE A 192 -5.84 -8.29 -4.03
CA PHE A 192 -4.60 -8.04 -4.76
C PHE A 192 -4.92 -7.91 -6.25
N VAL A 193 -4.59 -6.77 -6.83
CA VAL A 193 -4.80 -6.51 -8.27
C VAL A 193 -3.43 -6.42 -8.96
N GLN A 194 -3.28 -7.11 -10.09
CA GLN A 194 -2.04 -7.09 -10.86
C GLN A 194 -2.33 -7.03 -12.35
N GLY A 195 -1.80 -6.01 -13.01
CA GLY A 195 -1.76 -5.97 -14.48
C GLY A 195 -0.73 -6.97 -15.01
N VAL A 196 -1.16 -7.85 -15.90
CA VAL A 196 -0.28 -8.92 -16.43
C VAL A 196 0.79 -8.38 -17.38
N GLY A 197 0.64 -7.15 -17.85
CA GLY A 197 1.64 -6.44 -18.65
C GLY A 197 2.61 -5.57 -17.84
N ASP A 198 2.66 -5.71 -16.52
CA ASP A 198 3.63 -5.03 -15.68
C ASP A 198 5.07 -5.46 -16.02
N SER A 199 6.06 -4.81 -15.41
CA SER A 199 7.48 -5.06 -15.70
C SER A 199 7.86 -6.54 -15.56
N ALA A 200 8.89 -6.96 -16.30
CA ALA A 200 9.41 -8.33 -16.19
C ALA A 200 9.89 -8.68 -14.79
N ILE A 201 10.43 -7.70 -14.04
CA ILE A 201 10.86 -7.88 -12.65
C ILE A 201 9.64 -8.18 -11.77
N GLN A 202 8.57 -7.43 -11.91
CA GLN A 202 7.32 -7.64 -11.15
C GLN A 202 6.71 -9.00 -11.50
N MET A 203 6.58 -9.30 -12.78
CA MET A 203 5.90 -10.51 -13.25
C MET A 203 6.68 -11.79 -13.00
N ARG A 204 8.00 -11.71 -12.83
CA ARG A 204 8.78 -12.86 -12.39
C ARG A 204 8.43 -13.28 -10.95
N SER A 205 8.26 -12.32 -10.07
CA SER A 205 8.05 -12.60 -8.64
C SER A 205 6.57 -12.70 -8.26
N TRP A 206 5.69 -12.19 -9.09
CA TRP A 206 4.25 -12.20 -8.83
C TRP A 206 3.66 -13.60 -8.60
N PRO A 207 3.92 -14.61 -9.45
CA PRO A 207 3.39 -15.96 -9.21
C PRO A 207 3.89 -16.57 -7.91
N LEU A 208 5.13 -16.27 -7.51
CA LEU A 208 5.70 -16.74 -6.25
C LEU A 208 4.98 -16.13 -5.05
N PHE A 209 4.72 -14.82 -5.11
CA PHE A 209 3.97 -14.12 -4.08
C PHE A 209 2.55 -14.66 -3.96
N LYS A 210 1.84 -14.77 -5.08
CA LYS A 210 0.48 -15.29 -5.13
C LYS A 210 0.41 -16.71 -4.55
N GLN A 211 1.31 -17.59 -4.96
CA GLN A 211 1.38 -18.95 -4.45
C GLN A 211 1.63 -18.99 -2.94
N SER A 212 2.56 -18.18 -2.46
CA SER A 212 2.88 -18.12 -1.03
C SER A 212 1.71 -17.63 -0.20
N VAL A 213 0.99 -16.61 -0.67
CA VAL A 213 -0.21 -16.10 0.02
C VAL A 213 -1.34 -17.13 -0.02
N GLN A 214 -1.55 -17.81 -1.15
CA GLN A 214 -2.57 -18.86 -1.26
C GLN A 214 -2.31 -20.05 -0.37
N ALA A 215 -1.05 -20.33 -0.02
CA ALA A 215 -0.65 -21.37 0.90
C ALA A 215 -0.79 -20.98 2.38
N CYS A 216 -1.12 -19.72 2.67
CA CYS A 216 -1.25 -19.22 4.04
C CYS A 216 -2.39 -19.92 4.77
N THR A 217 -2.12 -20.40 5.98
CA THR A 217 -3.11 -21.11 6.81
C THR A 217 -3.70 -20.26 7.93
N ASP A 218 -3.07 -19.12 8.24
CA ASP A 218 -3.48 -18.20 9.30
C ASP A 218 -3.92 -16.83 8.78
N CYS A 219 -4.29 -16.76 7.51
CA CYS A 219 -4.75 -15.53 6.87
C CYS A 219 -6.27 -15.46 6.79
N GLN A 220 -6.81 -14.25 6.87
CA GLN A 220 -8.13 -13.98 6.34
C GLN A 220 -8.11 -14.16 4.81
N ARG A 221 -9.24 -14.00 4.13
CA ARG A 221 -9.39 -14.38 2.72
C ARG A 221 -8.60 -13.47 1.78
N PRO A 222 -7.61 -13.98 1.04
CA PRO A 222 -6.99 -13.27 -0.08
C PRO A 222 -7.80 -13.50 -1.36
N VAL A 223 -7.99 -12.42 -2.13
CA VAL A 223 -8.60 -12.45 -3.46
C VAL A 223 -7.59 -11.90 -4.44
N PHE A 224 -7.29 -12.66 -5.49
CA PHE A 224 -6.36 -12.24 -6.55
C PHE A 224 -7.13 -11.91 -7.81
N LEU A 225 -6.83 -10.75 -8.40
CA LEU A 225 -7.39 -10.34 -9.68
C LEU A 225 -6.24 -9.96 -10.63
N GLU A 226 -6.07 -10.71 -11.69
CA GLU A 226 -5.12 -10.43 -12.74
C GLU A 226 -5.89 -9.89 -13.93
N VAL A 227 -5.48 -8.71 -14.45
CA VAL A 227 -6.18 -8.02 -15.53
C VAL A 227 -5.20 -7.61 -16.61
N ALA A 228 -5.71 -7.36 -17.81
CA ALA A 228 -4.92 -6.72 -18.86
C ALA A 228 -4.49 -5.32 -18.41
N GLY A 229 -3.29 -4.91 -18.79
CA GLY A 229 -2.72 -3.61 -18.44
C GLY A 229 -1.41 -3.73 -17.70
N GLY A 230 -0.82 -2.59 -17.39
CA GLY A 230 0.49 -2.47 -16.75
C GLY A 230 0.42 -2.25 -15.25
N HIS A 231 1.41 -1.51 -14.76
CA HIS A 231 1.62 -1.27 -13.33
C HIS A 231 0.44 -0.57 -12.62
N ASP A 232 -0.30 0.26 -13.33
CA ASP A 232 -1.43 1.03 -12.82
C ASP A 232 -2.80 0.45 -13.22
N ALA A 233 -2.87 -0.85 -13.48
CA ALA A 233 -4.05 -1.52 -14.03
C ALA A 233 -5.32 -1.32 -13.18
N LEU A 234 -5.22 -1.21 -11.86
CA LEU A 234 -6.38 -0.93 -11.00
C LEU A 234 -7.14 0.32 -11.46
N PHE A 235 -6.41 1.36 -11.87
CA PHE A 235 -6.98 2.65 -12.24
C PHE A 235 -7.42 2.72 -13.70
N MET A 236 -7.02 1.75 -14.52
CA MET A 236 -7.23 1.74 -15.97
C MET A 236 -8.23 0.66 -16.44
N SER A 237 -8.46 -0.36 -15.63
CA SER A 237 -9.29 -1.51 -15.99
C SER A 237 -10.70 -1.36 -15.41
N PHE A 238 -11.71 -1.49 -16.27
CA PHE A 238 -13.10 -1.53 -15.81
C PHE A 238 -13.36 -2.70 -14.88
N GLU A 239 -12.84 -3.88 -15.22
CA GLU A 239 -12.95 -5.09 -14.37
C GLU A 239 -12.35 -4.87 -12.98
N ALA A 240 -11.17 -4.25 -12.90
CA ALA A 240 -10.52 -3.95 -11.64
C ALA A 240 -11.32 -2.92 -10.81
N ARG A 241 -11.87 -1.91 -11.45
CA ARG A 241 -12.74 -0.92 -10.80
C ARG A 241 -13.99 -1.57 -10.20
N GLU A 242 -14.63 -2.45 -10.95
CA GLU A 242 -15.79 -3.21 -10.47
C GLU A 242 -15.43 -4.06 -9.25
N ALA A 243 -14.32 -4.81 -9.34
CA ALA A 243 -13.85 -5.65 -8.24
C ALA A 243 -13.51 -4.84 -6.98
N PHE A 244 -12.88 -3.68 -7.15
CA PHE A 244 -12.57 -2.75 -6.06
C PHE A 244 -13.84 -2.32 -5.31
N ASN A 245 -14.85 -1.86 -6.04
CA ASN A 245 -16.10 -1.40 -5.44
C ASN A 245 -16.90 -2.53 -4.80
N GLN A 246 -16.97 -3.68 -5.46
CA GLN A 246 -17.62 -4.88 -4.89
C GLN A 246 -16.94 -5.37 -3.63
N PHE A 247 -15.61 -5.34 -3.58
CA PHE A 247 -14.85 -5.74 -2.40
C PHE A 247 -15.23 -4.90 -1.18
N ILE A 248 -15.33 -3.59 -1.34
CA ILE A 248 -15.76 -2.68 -0.28
C ILE A 248 -17.22 -2.93 0.09
N ASP A 249 -18.12 -3.00 -0.89
CA ASP A 249 -19.54 -3.16 -0.66
C ASP A 249 -19.87 -4.45 0.10
N GLN A 250 -19.26 -5.56 -0.26
CA GLN A 250 -19.45 -6.84 0.41
C GLN A 250 -19.04 -6.81 1.88
N ARG A 251 -18.05 -6.01 2.23
CA ARG A 251 -17.54 -5.93 3.61
C ARG A 251 -18.25 -4.88 4.44
N ARG A 252 -18.93 -3.95 3.80
CA ARG A 252 -19.79 -2.97 4.49
C ARG A 252 -21.14 -3.53 4.89
N SER A 253 -21.62 -4.55 4.20
CA SER A 253 -22.92 -5.19 4.47
C SER A 253 -22.85 -6.31 5.52
N ARG A 254 -21.68 -6.62 6.07
CA ARG A 254 -21.47 -7.64 7.10
C ARG A 254 -21.75 -7.13 8.50
#